data_c18434a721b4051f9be5c680a357562d
#
_entry.id   c18434a721b4051f9be5c680a357562d
#
_cell.length_a   1.000
_cell.length_b   1.000
_cell.length_c   1.000
_cell.angle_alpha   90.00
_cell.angle_beta   90.00
_cell.angle_gamma   90.00
#
_symmetry.space_group_name_H-M   'P 1'
#
loop_
_entity.id
_entity.type
_entity.pdbx_description
1 polymer ?
#
loop_
_entity_poly.entity_id
_entity_poly.type
_entity_poly.pdbx_seq_one_letter_code
_entity_poly.pdbx_strand_id
1 'polypeptide(L)'
;MKDNIKNTYLAADFGGGSGRIIAGSLLHGKLELEEVHRFSNRQVKLGNHVYWDFPALFEDMKTGLKLAAQKGYTVKGIGIDTWGVDFGLIDKNGNLLSNPICYRDARTDGMPAKVFKVLDEQQHYTTTGIQVMAINTLFQLYSMKQNRDPQLEIAHQLLFMPDLFSYFLTGIANNEYCIASTSELLDAKRRNWSQETIRALELPEHLFGEIIQPGTIRGTLKEDIARETGLGAVDVIAVGSHDTASAVAAVPATETPIAFLSSGTWSLLGVEVNEPILTEEARKAEFTNEGGVGGRIRFLQNITGLWILQRLMSEWKARGEEQHYDTIIPQAAEVETDTII
;
A
#
# COMPACT_ATOMS: atom_id res chain seq x y z
N MET A 1 -40.88 -16.67 -0.12
CA MET A 1 -39.44 -16.94 0.15
C MET A 1 -38.75 -15.60 0.06
N LYS A 2 -38.27 -15.03 1.17
CA LYS A 2 -37.36 -13.87 1.11
C LYS A 2 -36.03 -14.45 0.65
N ASP A 3 -35.70 -14.22 -0.60
CA ASP A 3 -34.38 -14.56 -1.12
C ASP A 3 -33.33 -13.98 -0.17
N ASN A 4 -32.46 -14.83 0.36
CA ASN A 4 -31.28 -14.43 1.14
C ASN A 4 -30.34 -13.73 0.18
N ILE A 5 -30.61 -12.45 -0.09
CA ILE A 5 -29.69 -11.62 -0.90
C ILE A 5 -28.39 -11.51 -0.11
N LYS A 6 -27.37 -12.21 -0.60
CA LYS A 6 -26.06 -12.25 0.00
C LYS A 6 -25.36 -10.92 -0.32
N ASN A 7 -25.28 -10.02 0.67
CA ASN A 7 -24.49 -8.79 0.53
C ASN A 7 -23.03 -9.17 0.45
N THR A 8 -22.39 -8.83 -0.66
CA THR A 8 -20.99 -9.15 -0.95
C THR A 8 -20.19 -7.85 -1.08
N TYR A 9 -19.02 -7.83 -0.51
CA TYR A 9 -18.02 -6.78 -0.72
C TYR A 9 -16.86 -7.37 -1.50
N LEU A 10 -16.26 -6.58 -2.39
CA LEU A 10 -15.08 -6.99 -3.13
C LEU A 10 -13.84 -6.31 -2.54
N ALA A 11 -12.84 -7.08 -2.24
CA ALA A 11 -11.51 -6.61 -1.86
C ALA A 11 -10.56 -6.80 -3.05
N ALA A 12 -9.95 -5.71 -3.49
CA ALA A 12 -8.84 -5.71 -4.44
C ALA A 12 -7.53 -5.54 -3.67
N ASP A 13 -6.85 -6.65 -3.41
CA ASP A 13 -5.62 -6.74 -2.61
C ASP A 13 -4.42 -6.90 -3.54
N PHE A 14 -3.56 -5.88 -3.57
CA PHE A 14 -2.37 -5.82 -4.41
C PHE A 14 -1.11 -5.92 -3.56
N GLY A 15 -0.46 -7.07 -3.58
CA GLY A 15 0.89 -7.23 -3.02
C GLY A 15 2.00 -6.93 -4.02
N GLY A 16 3.24 -6.87 -3.56
CA GLY A 16 4.42 -6.59 -4.40
C GLY A 16 4.70 -7.62 -5.50
N GLY A 17 4.13 -8.83 -5.45
CA GLY A 17 4.36 -9.89 -6.43
C GLY A 17 3.09 -10.41 -7.12
N SER A 18 1.92 -10.21 -6.55
CA SER A 18 0.63 -10.65 -7.09
C SER A 18 -0.51 -9.79 -6.56
N GLY A 19 -1.61 -9.76 -7.30
CA GLY A 19 -2.86 -9.17 -6.85
C GLY A 19 -4.00 -10.18 -6.92
N ARG A 20 -5.10 -9.87 -6.23
CA ARG A 20 -6.29 -10.72 -6.21
C ARG A 20 -7.55 -9.90 -5.98
N ILE A 21 -8.66 -10.40 -6.49
CA ILE A 21 -9.99 -9.92 -6.16
C ILE A 21 -10.66 -11.01 -5.32
N ILE A 22 -11.08 -10.65 -4.13
CA ILE A 22 -11.75 -11.53 -3.18
C ILE A 22 -13.17 -11.03 -2.95
N ALA A 23 -14.13 -11.93 -3.06
CA ALA A 23 -15.52 -11.69 -2.67
C ALA A 23 -15.70 -12.12 -1.21
N GLY A 24 -16.05 -11.16 -0.35
CA GLY A 24 -16.34 -11.38 1.06
C GLY A 24 -17.83 -11.17 1.36
N SER A 25 -18.47 -12.13 2.03
CA SER A 25 -19.87 -12.05 2.42
C SER A 25 -20.06 -12.48 3.86
N LEU A 26 -20.87 -11.73 4.60
CA LEU A 26 -21.25 -12.11 5.95
C LEU A 26 -22.61 -12.86 5.90
N LEU A 27 -22.59 -14.16 6.19
CA LEU A 27 -23.77 -15.00 6.18
C LEU A 27 -23.94 -15.68 7.55
N HIS A 28 -25.08 -15.46 8.21
CA HIS A 28 -25.37 -16.03 9.54
C HIS A 28 -24.26 -15.80 10.58
N GLY A 29 -23.62 -14.63 10.56
CA GLY A 29 -22.51 -14.27 11.45
C GLY A 29 -21.15 -14.90 11.10
N LYS A 30 -21.06 -15.59 9.96
CA LYS A 30 -19.81 -16.14 9.44
C LYS A 30 -19.36 -15.37 8.20
N LEU A 31 -18.07 -15.05 8.15
CA LEU A 31 -17.43 -14.48 6.98
C LEU A 31 -17.08 -15.61 6.00
N GLU A 32 -17.63 -15.53 4.80
CA GLU A 32 -17.29 -16.40 3.68
C GLU A 32 -16.44 -15.61 2.69
N LEU A 33 -15.29 -16.15 2.31
CA LEU A 33 -14.36 -15.55 1.36
C LEU A 33 -14.21 -16.46 0.14
N GLU A 34 -14.21 -15.86 -1.05
CA GLU A 34 -13.94 -16.55 -2.30
C GLU A 34 -12.94 -15.73 -3.13
N GLU A 35 -11.83 -16.33 -3.53
CA GLU A 35 -10.92 -15.74 -4.50
C GLU A 35 -11.56 -15.79 -5.89
N VAL A 36 -11.89 -14.62 -6.43
CA VAL A 36 -12.57 -14.48 -7.73
C VAL A 36 -11.56 -14.46 -8.86
N HIS A 37 -10.44 -13.78 -8.64
CA HIS A 37 -9.38 -13.59 -9.64
C HIS A 37 -8.03 -13.40 -8.97
N ARG A 38 -6.99 -13.98 -9.56
CA ARG A 38 -5.59 -13.78 -9.16
C ARG A 38 -4.75 -13.46 -10.36
N PHE A 39 -3.82 -12.53 -10.20
CA PHE A 39 -2.93 -12.09 -11.27
C PHE A 39 -1.54 -11.75 -10.74
N SER A 40 -0.56 -11.71 -11.64
CA SER A 40 0.81 -11.34 -11.31
C SER A 40 0.98 -9.83 -11.29
N ASN A 41 1.65 -9.30 -10.29
CA ASN A 41 2.10 -7.91 -10.28
C ASN A 41 3.50 -7.84 -10.89
N ARG A 42 3.63 -7.21 -12.04
CA ARG A 42 4.86 -7.15 -12.82
C ARG A 42 5.55 -5.82 -12.68
N GLN A 43 6.85 -5.89 -12.40
CA GLN A 43 7.75 -4.76 -12.50
C GLN A 43 8.38 -4.74 -13.90
N VAL A 44 8.39 -3.59 -14.54
CA VAL A 44 8.91 -3.40 -15.89
C VAL A 44 10.11 -2.47 -15.85
N LYS A 45 11.29 -2.97 -16.24
CA LYS A 45 12.46 -2.12 -16.41
C LYS A 45 12.38 -1.44 -17.77
N LEU A 46 12.36 -0.10 -17.77
CA LEU A 46 12.37 0.71 -18.98
C LEU A 46 13.39 1.85 -18.81
N GLY A 47 14.40 1.85 -19.65
CA GLY A 47 15.52 2.79 -19.51
C GLY A 47 16.25 2.59 -18.18
N ASN A 48 16.35 3.66 -17.41
CA ASN A 48 17.06 3.67 -16.13
C ASN A 48 16.18 3.35 -14.92
N HIS A 49 14.85 3.19 -15.13
CA HIS A 49 13.89 3.02 -14.04
C HIS A 49 13.16 1.69 -14.08
N VAL A 50 12.63 1.30 -12.93
CA VAL A 50 11.74 0.16 -12.75
C VAL A 50 10.34 0.69 -12.44
N TYR A 51 9.37 0.33 -13.25
CA TYR A 51 7.98 0.79 -13.16
C TYR A 51 7.05 -0.33 -12.73
N TRP A 52 5.96 0.04 -12.08
CA TRP A 52 4.77 -0.79 -12.02
C TRP A 52 3.99 -0.67 -13.32
N ASP A 53 3.55 -1.78 -13.89
CA ASP A 53 2.67 -1.78 -15.07
C ASP A 53 1.23 -1.45 -14.63
N PHE A 54 1.02 -0.18 -14.24
CA PHE A 54 -0.26 0.27 -13.70
C PHE A 54 -1.44 0.02 -14.65
N PRO A 55 -1.35 0.28 -15.97
CA PRO A 55 -2.44 -0.03 -16.89
C PRO A 55 -2.81 -1.52 -16.89
N ALA A 56 -1.83 -2.42 -16.88
CA ALA A 56 -2.09 -3.86 -16.83
C ALA A 56 -2.75 -4.27 -15.51
N LEU A 57 -2.26 -3.72 -14.37
CA LEU A 57 -2.87 -3.98 -13.06
C LEU A 57 -4.31 -3.48 -12.98
N PHE A 58 -4.62 -2.33 -13.58
CA PHE A 58 -5.97 -1.79 -13.64
C PHE A 58 -6.90 -2.67 -14.50
N GLU A 59 -6.41 -3.20 -15.62
CA GLU A 59 -7.15 -4.15 -16.46
C GLU A 59 -7.41 -5.47 -15.73
N ASP A 60 -6.41 -5.99 -15.01
CA ASP A 60 -6.55 -7.21 -14.19
C ASP A 60 -7.60 -7.00 -13.07
N MET A 61 -7.60 -5.83 -12.43
CA MET A 61 -8.64 -5.47 -11.46
C MET A 61 -10.03 -5.47 -12.09
N LYS A 62 -10.22 -4.78 -13.23
CA LYS A 62 -11.51 -4.77 -13.94
C LYS A 62 -11.96 -6.16 -14.37
N THR A 63 -11.02 -7.01 -14.79
CA THR A 63 -11.28 -8.42 -15.11
C THR A 63 -11.86 -9.14 -13.88
N GLY A 64 -11.27 -8.99 -12.72
CA GLY A 64 -11.78 -9.58 -11.48
C GLY A 64 -13.16 -9.04 -11.08
N LEU A 65 -13.39 -7.73 -11.22
CA LEU A 65 -14.69 -7.12 -10.98
C LEU A 65 -15.77 -7.68 -11.94
N LYS A 66 -15.43 -7.85 -13.21
CA LYS A 66 -16.32 -8.46 -14.20
C LYS A 66 -16.64 -9.92 -13.89
N LEU A 67 -15.65 -10.71 -13.48
CA LEU A 67 -15.85 -12.09 -13.05
C LEU A 67 -16.77 -12.17 -11.83
N ALA A 68 -16.65 -11.24 -10.88
CA ALA A 68 -17.57 -11.15 -9.74
C ALA A 68 -19.02 -10.88 -10.18
N ALA A 69 -19.23 -9.96 -11.12
CA ALA A 69 -20.55 -9.70 -11.70
C ALA A 69 -21.13 -10.94 -12.38
N GLN A 70 -20.31 -11.67 -13.16
CA GLN A 70 -20.73 -12.90 -13.86
C GLN A 70 -21.11 -14.04 -12.89
N LYS A 71 -20.49 -14.07 -11.70
CA LYS A 71 -20.87 -15.03 -10.63
C LYS A 71 -22.21 -14.67 -9.94
N GLY A 72 -22.79 -13.52 -10.27
CA GLY A 72 -24.09 -13.09 -9.77
C GLY A 72 -24.07 -12.53 -8.34
N TYR A 73 -22.91 -12.05 -7.85
CA TYR A 73 -22.85 -11.39 -6.54
C TYR A 73 -23.63 -10.07 -6.54
N THR A 74 -24.34 -9.82 -5.44
CA THR A 74 -24.90 -8.50 -5.16
C THR A 74 -23.84 -7.67 -4.44
N VAL A 75 -22.99 -7.00 -5.22
CA VAL A 75 -21.86 -6.23 -4.69
C VAL A 75 -22.36 -4.93 -4.05
N LYS A 76 -21.95 -4.66 -2.82
CA LYS A 76 -22.31 -3.49 -2.02
C LYS A 76 -21.20 -2.45 -1.92
N GLY A 77 -19.96 -2.88 -2.09
CA GLY A 77 -18.82 -1.99 -2.05
C GLY A 77 -17.55 -2.67 -2.51
N ILE A 78 -16.58 -1.85 -2.93
CA ILE A 78 -15.25 -2.27 -3.35
C ILE A 78 -14.25 -1.56 -2.46
N GLY A 79 -13.37 -2.33 -1.78
CA GLY A 79 -12.21 -1.83 -1.05
C GLY A 79 -10.93 -2.16 -1.81
N ILE A 80 -9.94 -1.28 -1.73
CA ILE A 80 -8.65 -1.45 -2.41
C ILE A 80 -7.54 -1.20 -1.41
N ASP A 81 -6.63 -2.16 -1.26
CA ASP A 81 -5.37 -1.98 -0.54
C ASP A 81 -4.19 -2.42 -1.40
N THR A 82 -3.04 -1.84 -1.10
CA THR A 82 -1.79 -2.13 -1.81
C THR A 82 -0.60 -2.07 -0.84
N TRP A 83 0.59 -2.38 -1.37
CA TRP A 83 1.87 -2.06 -0.70
C TRP A 83 2.01 -0.55 -0.49
N GLY A 84 2.85 -0.15 0.47
CA GLY A 84 3.09 1.24 0.84
C GLY A 84 3.99 2.03 -0.10
N VAL A 85 4.15 3.30 0.17
CA VAL A 85 5.11 4.29 -0.30
C VAL A 85 5.06 4.72 -1.77
N ASP A 86 4.53 3.91 -2.68
CA ASP A 86 4.49 4.22 -4.11
C ASP A 86 3.26 5.03 -4.51
N PHE A 87 3.43 5.86 -5.52
CA PHE A 87 2.44 6.83 -5.96
C PHE A 87 2.49 7.05 -7.48
N GLY A 88 1.39 7.56 -8.02
CA GLY A 88 1.33 8.17 -9.34
C GLY A 88 1.01 9.65 -9.25
N LEU A 89 1.34 10.38 -10.31
CA LEU A 89 1.03 11.80 -10.48
C LEU A 89 -0.02 11.96 -11.57
N ILE A 90 -1.08 12.71 -11.28
CA ILE A 90 -2.09 13.07 -12.27
C ILE A 90 -1.98 14.54 -12.66
N ASP A 91 -2.29 14.87 -13.92
CA ASP A 91 -2.36 16.24 -14.38
C ASP A 91 -3.72 16.90 -14.06
N LYS A 92 -3.87 18.18 -14.40
CA LYS A 92 -5.12 18.93 -14.18
C LYS A 92 -6.32 18.41 -15.01
N ASN A 93 -6.06 17.60 -16.02
CA ASN A 93 -7.11 16.96 -16.83
C ASN A 93 -7.45 15.56 -16.33
N GLY A 94 -6.76 15.10 -15.28
CA GLY A 94 -6.96 13.78 -14.67
C GLY A 94 -6.21 12.65 -15.36
N ASN A 95 -5.26 12.95 -16.21
CA ASN A 95 -4.44 11.93 -16.87
C ASN A 95 -3.27 11.53 -15.98
N LEU A 96 -2.94 10.24 -15.96
CA LEU A 96 -1.71 9.73 -15.35
C LEU A 96 -0.51 10.20 -16.17
N LEU A 97 0.44 10.89 -15.53
CA LEU A 97 1.61 11.45 -16.23
C LEU A 97 2.60 10.38 -16.66
N SER A 98 2.77 9.36 -15.84
CA SER A 98 3.66 8.24 -16.12
C SER A 98 3.24 7.05 -15.26
N ASN A 99 3.64 5.84 -15.66
CA ASN A 99 3.54 4.70 -14.76
C ASN A 99 4.27 4.98 -13.44
N PRO A 100 3.70 4.60 -12.27
CA PRO A 100 4.37 4.71 -10.98
C PRO A 100 5.74 4.00 -11.00
N ILE A 101 6.76 4.66 -10.47
CA ILE A 101 8.09 4.06 -10.35
C ILE A 101 8.10 3.20 -9.07
N CYS A 102 8.60 1.98 -9.19
CA CYS A 102 8.69 1.03 -8.10
C CYS A 102 9.63 1.54 -6.99
N TYR A 103 9.25 1.36 -5.74
CA TYR A 103 10.07 1.75 -4.58
C TYR A 103 11.47 1.10 -4.53
N ARG A 104 11.68 0.02 -5.30
CA ARG A 104 12.98 -0.65 -5.45
C ARG A 104 13.87 -0.03 -6.52
N ASP A 105 13.44 1.05 -7.17
CA ASP A 105 14.25 1.79 -8.13
C ASP A 105 15.42 2.48 -7.44
N ALA A 106 16.58 2.45 -8.07
CA ALA A 106 17.80 3.03 -7.53
C ALA A 106 17.79 4.57 -7.45
N ARG A 107 16.72 5.23 -7.93
CA ARG A 107 16.62 6.72 -7.92
C ARG A 107 16.71 7.33 -6.53
N THR A 108 16.43 6.56 -5.49
CA THR A 108 16.45 7.00 -4.10
C THR A 108 17.77 6.70 -3.38
N ASP A 109 18.74 6.07 -4.06
CA ASP A 109 20.05 5.77 -3.47
C ASP A 109 20.75 7.05 -3.00
N GLY A 110 21.12 7.08 -1.73
CA GLY A 110 21.75 8.21 -1.07
C GLY A 110 20.85 9.45 -0.83
N MET A 111 19.54 9.37 -1.12
CA MET A 111 18.61 10.47 -0.87
C MET A 111 18.39 10.76 0.62
N PRO A 112 18.32 9.77 1.54
CA PRO A 112 18.23 10.07 2.97
C PRO A 112 19.35 10.99 3.45
N ALA A 113 20.59 10.70 3.08
CA ALA A 113 21.73 11.52 3.44
C ALA A 113 21.69 12.96 2.86
N LYS A 114 20.99 13.17 1.75
CA LYS A 114 20.79 14.51 1.18
C LYS A 114 19.66 15.25 1.88
N VAL A 115 18.57 14.58 2.19
CA VAL A 115 17.43 15.14 2.92
C VAL A 115 17.85 15.59 4.32
N PHE A 116 18.60 14.79 5.05
CA PHE A 116 19.07 15.12 6.39
C PHE A 116 20.24 16.10 6.45
N LYS A 117 20.66 16.67 5.31
CA LYS A 117 21.43 17.93 5.27
C LYS A 117 20.51 19.16 5.34
N VAL A 118 19.22 19.01 5.05
CA VAL A 118 18.22 20.07 5.06
C VAL A 118 17.36 20.00 6.32
N LEU A 119 16.96 18.78 6.72
CA LEU A 119 16.15 18.49 7.90
C LEU A 119 17.04 17.95 9.03
N ASP A 120 16.72 18.30 10.27
CA ASP A 120 17.24 17.58 11.43
C ASP A 120 16.51 16.24 11.54
N GLU A 121 17.25 15.13 11.50
CA GLU A 121 16.67 13.77 11.49
C GLU A 121 15.86 13.47 12.76
N GLN A 122 16.35 13.90 13.95
CA GLN A 122 15.66 13.68 15.21
C GLN A 122 14.35 14.47 15.27
N GLN A 123 14.39 15.75 14.89
CA GLN A 123 13.20 16.59 14.84
C GLN A 123 12.19 16.04 13.80
N HIS A 124 12.67 15.60 12.67
CA HIS A 124 11.84 14.99 11.61
C HIS A 124 11.12 13.74 12.13
N TYR A 125 11.82 12.83 12.85
CA TYR A 125 11.19 11.68 13.46
C TYR A 125 10.16 12.07 14.53
N THR A 126 10.41 13.09 15.34
CA THR A 126 9.41 13.57 16.34
C THR A 126 8.16 14.15 15.67
N THR A 127 8.23 14.53 14.41
CA THR A 127 7.08 14.99 13.61
C THR A 127 6.37 13.83 12.95
N THR A 128 7.09 12.99 12.22
CA THR A 128 6.51 11.95 11.37
C THR A 128 6.37 10.60 12.05
N GLY A 129 7.29 10.27 12.95
CA GLY A 129 7.37 8.97 13.63
C GLY A 129 7.71 7.80 12.72
N ILE A 130 8.16 8.03 11.49
CA ILE A 130 8.40 6.99 10.50
C ILE A 130 9.86 6.57 10.49
N GLN A 131 10.11 5.26 10.45
CA GLN A 131 11.41 4.67 10.23
C GLN A 131 12.02 5.17 8.90
N VAL A 132 13.25 5.65 8.94
CA VAL A 132 13.95 6.13 7.75
C VAL A 132 14.31 4.95 6.85
N MET A 133 13.68 4.90 5.69
CA MET A 133 14.01 3.94 4.63
C MET A 133 14.07 4.67 3.29
N ALA A 134 15.10 4.42 2.50
CA ALA A 134 15.29 5.10 1.21
C ALA A 134 14.09 4.94 0.25
N ILE A 135 13.26 3.92 0.46
CA ILE A 135 12.06 3.63 -0.32
C ILE A 135 10.88 4.58 -0.02
N ASN A 136 10.89 5.32 1.09
CA ASN A 136 9.76 6.15 1.49
C ASN A 136 9.48 7.25 0.46
N THR A 137 8.22 7.63 0.34
CA THR A 137 7.72 8.60 -0.65
C THR A 137 8.47 9.93 -0.60
N LEU A 138 8.81 10.39 0.60
CA LEU A 138 9.62 11.60 0.81
C LEU A 138 10.90 11.58 -0.02
N PHE A 139 11.66 10.49 0.03
CA PHE A 139 12.94 10.37 -0.69
C PHE A 139 12.71 10.20 -2.20
N GLN A 140 11.63 9.56 -2.60
CA GLN A 140 11.24 9.44 -4.00
C GLN A 140 10.93 10.82 -4.60
N LEU A 141 10.10 11.64 -3.92
CA LEU A 141 9.78 13.01 -4.36
C LEU A 141 11.02 13.92 -4.32
N TYR A 142 11.85 13.80 -3.28
CA TYR A 142 13.08 14.58 -3.21
C TYR A 142 14.07 14.22 -4.32
N SER A 143 14.13 12.94 -4.73
CA SER A 143 14.90 12.52 -5.90
C SER A 143 14.37 13.17 -7.19
N MET A 144 13.06 13.19 -7.41
CA MET A 144 12.46 13.88 -8.56
C MET A 144 12.84 15.37 -8.57
N LYS A 145 12.74 16.05 -7.42
CA LYS A 145 13.16 17.45 -7.28
C LYS A 145 14.64 17.65 -7.62
N GLN A 146 15.53 16.83 -7.06
CA GLN A 146 16.98 16.93 -7.30
C GLN A 146 17.32 16.74 -8.78
N ASN A 147 16.60 15.87 -9.46
CA ASN A 147 16.76 15.58 -10.89
C ASN A 147 15.99 16.56 -11.79
N ARG A 148 15.30 17.55 -11.23
CA ARG A 148 14.45 18.50 -11.96
C ARG A 148 13.46 17.79 -12.86
N ASP A 149 12.80 16.75 -12.34
CA ASP A 149 11.82 15.99 -13.08
C ASP A 149 10.64 16.90 -13.48
N PRO A 150 10.37 17.06 -14.78
CA PRO A 150 9.31 17.98 -15.26
C PRO A 150 7.92 17.55 -14.79
N GLN A 151 7.72 16.30 -14.38
CA GLN A 151 6.44 15.85 -13.87
C GLN A 151 6.01 16.64 -12.62
N LEU A 152 6.94 17.08 -11.76
CA LEU A 152 6.61 17.88 -10.58
C LEU A 152 6.02 19.26 -10.93
N GLU A 153 6.35 19.82 -12.10
CA GLU A 153 5.85 21.10 -12.55
C GLU A 153 4.44 21.00 -13.16
N ILE A 154 4.13 19.89 -13.82
CA ILE A 154 2.87 19.68 -14.54
C ILE A 154 1.86 18.86 -13.76
N ALA A 155 2.28 18.16 -12.72
CA ALA A 155 1.40 17.39 -11.85
C ALA A 155 0.40 18.31 -11.14
N HIS A 156 -0.83 17.84 -11.03
CA HIS A 156 -1.88 18.50 -10.25
C HIS A 156 -1.99 17.88 -8.84
N GLN A 157 -1.88 16.57 -8.73
CA GLN A 157 -2.00 15.84 -7.46
C GLN A 157 -1.21 14.55 -7.46
N LEU A 158 -0.71 14.20 -6.28
CA LEU A 158 -0.13 12.89 -5.94
C LEU A 158 -1.24 11.98 -5.41
N LEU A 159 -1.29 10.75 -5.91
CA LEU A 159 -2.16 9.69 -5.39
C LEU A 159 -1.33 8.44 -5.11
N PHE A 160 -1.43 7.89 -3.90
CA PHE A 160 -0.81 6.59 -3.60
C PHE A 160 -1.46 5.49 -4.43
N MET A 161 -0.80 4.35 -4.55
CA MET A 161 -1.27 3.27 -5.42
C MET A 161 -2.76 2.92 -5.23
N PRO A 162 -3.29 2.67 -4.00
CA PRO A 162 -4.70 2.34 -3.83
C PRO A 162 -5.63 3.53 -4.14
N ASP A 163 -5.15 4.75 -3.90
CA ASP A 163 -5.89 5.97 -4.20
C ASP A 163 -5.95 6.21 -5.70
N LEU A 164 -4.87 5.89 -6.42
CA LEU A 164 -4.80 5.96 -7.88
C LEU A 164 -5.78 4.98 -8.54
N PHE A 165 -5.85 3.72 -8.07
CA PHE A 165 -6.86 2.76 -8.50
C PHE A 165 -8.27 3.27 -8.25
N SER A 166 -8.52 3.77 -7.03
CA SER A 166 -9.81 4.33 -6.64
C SER A 166 -10.21 5.52 -7.50
N TYR A 167 -9.25 6.40 -7.80
CA TYR A 167 -9.44 7.55 -8.68
C TYR A 167 -9.89 7.13 -10.08
N PHE A 168 -9.22 6.17 -10.70
CA PHE A 168 -9.60 5.70 -12.03
C PHE A 168 -10.96 4.98 -12.04
N LEU A 169 -11.37 4.40 -10.91
CA LEU A 169 -12.73 3.84 -10.77
C LEU A 169 -13.83 4.90 -10.59
N THR A 170 -13.56 5.97 -9.84
CA THR A 170 -14.60 6.92 -9.37
C THR A 170 -14.49 8.33 -9.94
N GLY A 171 -13.28 8.75 -10.33
CA GLY A 171 -12.97 10.14 -10.68
C GLY A 171 -12.71 11.06 -9.47
N ILE A 172 -12.74 10.54 -8.23
CA ILE A 172 -12.53 11.33 -7.01
C ILE A 172 -11.08 11.18 -6.54
N ALA A 173 -10.36 12.30 -6.46
CA ALA A 173 -8.97 12.35 -6.06
C ALA A 173 -8.84 12.73 -4.57
N ASN A 174 -8.43 11.78 -3.75
CA ASN A 174 -8.08 11.96 -2.33
C ASN A 174 -7.09 10.87 -1.92
N ASN A 175 -6.42 11.05 -0.78
CA ASN A 175 -5.47 10.07 -0.23
C ASN A 175 -6.02 9.48 1.07
N GLU A 176 -5.93 8.17 1.23
CA GLU A 176 -6.37 7.51 2.45
C GLU A 176 -5.25 7.55 3.51
N TYR A 177 -5.63 7.72 4.77
CA TYR A 177 -4.72 7.98 5.88
C TYR A 177 -3.70 6.87 6.12
N CYS A 178 -4.11 5.59 6.11
CA CYS A 178 -3.20 4.48 6.43
C CYS A 178 -2.07 4.36 5.39
N ILE A 179 -2.41 4.49 4.10
CA ILE A 179 -1.40 4.45 3.05
C ILE A 179 -0.56 5.74 3.04
N ALA A 180 -1.18 6.91 3.21
CA ALA A 180 -0.46 8.18 3.25
C ALA A 180 0.54 8.25 4.42
N SER A 181 0.25 7.59 5.54
CA SER A 181 1.15 7.56 6.69
C SER A 181 2.49 6.88 6.41
N THR A 182 2.56 5.98 5.40
CA THR A 182 3.82 5.32 5.03
C THR A 182 4.82 6.24 4.33
N SER A 183 4.37 7.43 3.95
CA SER A 183 5.12 8.36 3.08
C SER A 183 6.30 9.06 3.73
N GLU A 184 6.37 9.10 5.07
CA GLU A 184 7.29 9.95 5.84
C GLU A 184 7.03 11.47 5.62
N LEU A 185 5.79 11.83 5.21
CA LEU A 185 5.35 13.21 4.93
C LEU A 185 4.17 13.68 5.78
N LEU A 186 3.62 12.82 6.66
CA LEU A 186 2.56 13.19 7.58
C LEU A 186 3.13 13.62 8.94
N ASP A 187 2.45 14.59 9.57
CA ASP A 187 2.55 14.82 11.01
C ASP A 187 1.74 13.74 11.74
N ALA A 188 2.41 12.88 12.48
CA ALA A 188 1.82 11.72 13.14
C ALA A 188 0.73 12.09 14.17
N LYS A 189 0.88 13.23 14.86
CA LYS A 189 -0.10 13.72 15.85
C LYS A 189 -1.30 14.37 15.20
N ARG A 190 -1.07 15.18 14.15
CA ARG A 190 -2.13 15.86 13.38
C ARG A 190 -2.84 14.94 12.42
N ARG A 191 -2.22 13.80 12.07
CA ARG A 191 -2.72 12.83 11.10
C ARG A 191 -3.03 13.46 9.74
N ASN A 192 -2.18 14.39 9.34
CA ASN A 192 -2.30 15.15 8.11
C ASN A 192 -0.90 15.54 7.61
N TRP A 193 -0.82 16.07 6.40
CA TRP A 193 0.44 16.47 5.78
C TRP A 193 1.28 17.38 6.68
N SER A 194 2.57 17.06 6.83
CA SER A 194 3.55 17.92 7.50
C SER A 194 3.94 19.07 6.58
N GLN A 195 3.24 20.19 6.70
CA GLN A 195 3.54 21.38 5.90
C GLN A 195 4.96 21.90 6.17
N GLU A 196 5.49 21.69 7.36
CA GLU A 196 6.86 22.04 7.72
C GLU A 196 7.87 21.24 6.89
N THR A 197 7.73 19.92 6.83
CA THR A 197 8.58 19.03 6.04
C THR A 197 8.49 19.36 4.55
N ILE A 198 7.26 19.52 4.03
CA ILE A 198 7.00 19.79 2.62
C ILE A 198 7.69 21.09 2.19
N ARG A 199 7.54 22.16 2.99
CA ARG A 199 8.15 23.47 2.70
C ARG A 199 9.65 23.47 2.87
N ALA A 200 10.17 22.83 3.92
CA ALA A 200 11.62 22.75 4.14
C ALA A 200 12.36 22.05 3.00
N LEU A 201 11.72 21.04 2.39
CA LEU A 201 12.23 20.34 1.22
C LEU A 201 11.83 21.01 -0.10
N GLU A 202 11.08 22.13 -0.05
CA GLU A 202 10.55 22.86 -1.22
C GLU A 202 9.84 21.92 -2.20
N LEU A 203 9.04 21.00 -1.69
CA LEU A 203 8.16 20.16 -2.50
C LEU A 203 6.90 20.96 -2.88
N PRO A 204 6.32 20.74 -4.07
CA PRO A 204 5.13 21.47 -4.50
C PRO A 204 3.92 21.18 -3.59
N GLU A 205 3.50 22.15 -2.76
CA GLU A 205 2.44 21.98 -1.75
C GLU A 205 1.11 21.52 -2.36
N HIS A 206 0.82 21.91 -3.59
CA HIS A 206 -0.44 21.58 -4.27
C HIS A 206 -0.60 20.09 -4.63
N LEU A 207 0.49 19.31 -4.61
CA LEU A 207 0.43 17.87 -4.85
C LEU A 207 -0.27 17.10 -3.74
N PHE A 208 -0.30 17.66 -2.54
CA PHE A 208 -0.77 17.02 -1.32
C PHE A 208 -2.25 17.33 -1.07
N GLY A 209 -3.12 16.49 -1.64
CA GLY A 209 -4.57 16.65 -1.55
C GLY A 209 -5.16 16.26 -0.19
N GLU A 210 -6.48 16.17 -0.14
CA GLU A 210 -7.22 15.80 1.05
C GLU A 210 -6.85 14.41 1.57
N ILE A 211 -6.70 14.29 2.91
CA ILE A 211 -6.56 13.02 3.62
C ILE A 211 -7.95 12.58 4.12
N ILE A 212 -8.38 11.39 3.70
CA ILE A 212 -9.61 10.75 4.17
C ILE A 212 -9.31 9.57 5.09
N GLN A 213 -10.29 9.20 5.91
CA GLN A 213 -10.16 8.08 6.86
C GLN A 213 -10.72 6.77 6.28
N PRO A 214 -10.25 5.59 6.75
CA PRO A 214 -10.90 4.33 6.47
C PRO A 214 -12.38 4.36 6.79
N GLY A 215 -13.21 3.74 5.94
CA GLY A 215 -14.68 3.75 6.03
C GLY A 215 -15.34 4.87 5.21
N THR A 216 -14.59 5.82 4.67
CA THR A 216 -15.13 6.89 3.82
C THR A 216 -15.53 6.34 2.45
N ILE A 217 -16.74 6.66 2.00
CA ILE A 217 -17.15 6.38 0.61
C ILE A 217 -16.46 7.41 -0.29
N ARG A 218 -15.62 6.92 -1.20
CA ARG A 218 -14.89 7.77 -2.17
C ARG A 218 -15.76 8.19 -3.36
N GLY A 219 -16.84 7.49 -3.61
CA GLY A 219 -17.76 7.69 -4.72
C GLY A 219 -18.22 6.35 -5.29
N THR A 220 -19.07 6.40 -6.32
CA THR A 220 -19.50 5.22 -7.06
C THR A 220 -18.64 4.98 -8.30
N LEU A 221 -18.66 3.77 -8.82
CA LEU A 221 -18.03 3.47 -10.11
C LEU A 221 -18.52 4.44 -11.19
N LYS A 222 -17.60 4.94 -12.01
CA LYS A 222 -17.93 5.70 -13.24
C LYS A 222 -18.80 4.86 -14.16
N GLU A 223 -19.67 5.49 -14.92
CA GLU A 223 -20.64 4.80 -15.80
C GLU A 223 -19.97 3.87 -16.82
N ASP A 224 -18.83 4.26 -17.37
CA ASP A 224 -18.06 3.44 -18.32
C ASP A 224 -17.51 2.18 -17.61
N ILE A 225 -16.94 2.31 -16.43
CA ILE A 225 -16.43 1.19 -15.62
C ILE A 225 -17.58 0.28 -15.14
N ALA A 226 -18.67 0.87 -14.67
CA ALA A 226 -19.87 0.13 -14.23
C ALA A 226 -20.45 -0.72 -15.36
N ARG A 227 -20.49 -0.17 -16.58
CA ARG A 227 -20.95 -0.87 -17.78
C ARG A 227 -19.97 -1.94 -18.24
N GLU A 228 -18.68 -1.66 -18.26
CA GLU A 228 -17.62 -2.60 -18.67
C GLU A 228 -17.55 -3.83 -17.75
N THR A 229 -17.65 -3.61 -16.43
CA THR A 229 -17.59 -4.68 -15.43
C THR A 229 -18.91 -5.39 -15.22
N GLY A 230 -20.04 -4.75 -15.56
CA GLY A 230 -21.38 -5.28 -15.31
C GLY A 230 -21.87 -5.17 -13.87
N LEU A 231 -21.15 -4.45 -13.00
CA LEU A 231 -21.51 -4.31 -11.57
C LEU A 231 -22.57 -3.25 -11.30
N GLY A 232 -22.77 -2.30 -12.21
CA GLY A 232 -23.65 -1.15 -11.98
C GLY A 232 -23.01 -0.10 -11.04
N ALA A 233 -23.85 0.72 -10.42
CA ALA A 233 -23.43 1.75 -9.48
C ALA A 233 -23.07 1.10 -8.12
N VAL A 234 -21.79 0.84 -7.90
CA VAL A 234 -21.24 0.28 -6.65
C VAL A 234 -20.29 1.28 -6.02
N ASP A 235 -20.39 1.44 -4.70
CA ASP A 235 -19.53 2.34 -3.95
C ASP A 235 -18.08 1.82 -3.87
N VAL A 236 -17.11 2.71 -4.04
CA VAL A 236 -15.70 2.48 -3.71
C VAL A 236 -15.45 3.07 -2.33
N ILE A 237 -14.99 2.24 -1.41
CA ILE A 237 -14.85 2.56 0.01
C ILE A 237 -13.36 2.57 0.36
N ALA A 238 -12.89 3.64 0.99
CA ALA A 238 -11.56 3.67 1.58
C ALA A 238 -11.50 2.63 2.71
N VAL A 239 -10.60 1.68 2.57
CA VAL A 239 -10.27 0.68 3.61
C VAL A 239 -9.00 1.11 4.32
N GLY A 240 -8.40 0.33 5.19
CA GLY A 240 -7.03 0.51 5.59
C GLY A 240 -6.14 0.25 4.38
N SER A 241 -5.96 1.23 3.51
CA SER A 241 -5.48 1.03 2.14
C SER A 241 -4.00 0.62 2.02
N HIS A 242 -3.23 0.63 3.12
CA HIS A 242 -1.98 -0.12 3.23
C HIS A 242 -2.31 -1.58 3.58
N ASP A 243 -1.84 -2.56 2.81
CA ASP A 243 -2.14 -3.99 2.96
C ASP A 243 -1.99 -4.49 4.40
N THR A 244 -0.92 -4.07 5.09
CA THR A 244 -0.70 -4.38 6.51
C THR A 244 -1.76 -3.73 7.42
N ALA A 245 -2.28 -2.55 7.09
CA ALA A 245 -3.34 -1.93 7.88
C ALA A 245 -4.65 -2.73 7.79
N SER A 246 -4.99 -3.20 6.60
CA SER A 246 -6.13 -4.11 6.36
C SER A 246 -5.93 -5.44 7.08
N ALA A 247 -4.71 -6.02 7.01
CA ALA A 247 -4.38 -7.28 7.67
C ALA A 247 -4.52 -7.17 9.20
N VAL A 248 -4.01 -6.10 9.81
CA VAL A 248 -4.10 -5.88 11.26
C VAL A 248 -5.55 -5.66 11.70
N ALA A 249 -6.32 -4.88 10.92
CA ALA A 249 -7.75 -4.66 11.20
C ALA A 249 -8.58 -5.96 11.13
N ALA A 250 -8.13 -6.95 10.38
CA ALA A 250 -8.80 -8.25 10.23
C ALA A 250 -8.45 -9.25 11.35
N VAL A 251 -7.50 -8.94 12.24
CA VAL A 251 -7.13 -9.83 13.36
C VAL A 251 -8.33 -9.99 14.31
N PRO A 252 -8.80 -11.22 14.57
CA PRO A 252 -9.97 -11.45 15.43
C PRO A 252 -9.60 -11.38 16.93
N ALA A 253 -9.00 -10.26 17.34
CA ALA A 253 -8.61 -10.04 18.72
C ALA A 253 -9.83 -9.65 19.58
N THR A 254 -9.94 -10.25 20.74
CA THR A 254 -10.96 -9.95 21.76
C THR A 254 -10.43 -9.03 22.87
N GLU A 255 -9.11 -8.86 22.93
CA GLU A 255 -8.42 -8.07 23.96
C GLU A 255 -7.47 -7.07 23.29
N THR A 256 -7.21 -5.96 23.96
CA THR A 256 -6.25 -4.94 23.56
C THR A 256 -5.32 -4.59 24.74
N PRO A 257 -4.04 -4.27 24.53
CA PRO A 257 -3.35 -4.18 23.22
C PRO A 257 -3.04 -5.55 22.61
N ILE A 258 -2.98 -5.61 21.28
CA ILE A 258 -2.53 -6.79 20.54
C ILE A 258 -1.12 -6.59 20.02
N ALA A 259 -0.29 -7.63 20.05
CA ALA A 259 0.91 -7.71 19.24
C ALA A 259 0.59 -8.49 17.97
N PHE A 260 1.11 -8.03 16.85
CA PHE A 260 0.90 -8.68 15.54
C PHE A 260 2.23 -8.89 14.84
N LEU A 261 2.27 -9.91 13.99
CA LEU A 261 3.32 -10.15 13.01
C LEU A 261 2.67 -10.34 11.64
N SER A 262 2.78 -9.34 10.79
CA SER A 262 2.40 -9.45 9.37
C SER A 262 3.61 -9.92 8.59
N SER A 263 3.61 -11.19 8.18
CA SER A 263 4.77 -11.82 7.54
C SER A 263 4.48 -12.11 6.07
N GLY A 264 5.24 -11.47 5.19
CA GLY A 264 5.21 -11.60 3.75
C GLY A 264 6.60 -11.35 3.17
N THR A 265 6.70 -10.63 2.08
CA THR A 265 7.98 -10.15 1.53
C THR A 265 8.77 -9.35 2.57
N TRP A 266 8.07 -8.49 3.31
CA TRP A 266 8.49 -7.89 4.57
C TRP A 266 7.83 -8.61 5.74
N SER A 267 8.43 -8.54 6.93
CA SER A 267 7.82 -8.92 8.20
C SER A 267 7.67 -7.69 9.08
N LEU A 268 6.44 -7.36 9.44
CA LEU A 268 6.10 -6.19 10.24
C LEU A 268 5.65 -6.67 11.62
N LEU A 269 6.51 -6.48 12.61
CA LEU A 269 6.24 -6.84 14.00
C LEU A 269 5.87 -5.60 14.80
N GLY A 270 4.71 -5.57 15.43
CA GLY A 270 4.25 -4.39 16.14
C GLY A 270 3.08 -4.58 17.07
N VAL A 271 2.61 -3.46 17.57
CA VAL A 271 1.42 -3.33 18.43
C VAL A 271 0.54 -2.19 17.93
N GLU A 272 -0.76 -2.28 18.20
CA GLU A 272 -1.66 -1.15 17.99
C GLU A 272 -1.72 -0.28 19.26
N VAL A 273 -1.53 1.02 19.07
CA VAL A 273 -1.61 2.04 20.12
C VAL A 273 -2.58 3.17 19.73
N ASN A 274 -3.01 3.97 20.69
CA ASN A 274 -3.94 5.07 20.42
C ASN A 274 -3.22 6.33 19.90
N GLU A 275 -1.99 6.56 20.38
CA GLU A 275 -1.20 7.74 20.06
C GLU A 275 0.19 7.33 19.56
N PRO A 276 0.83 8.13 18.69
CA PRO A 276 2.15 7.81 18.18
C PRO A 276 3.22 7.88 19.28
N ILE A 277 4.18 6.96 19.23
CA ILE A 277 5.34 6.90 20.14
C ILE A 277 6.53 7.53 19.41
N LEU A 278 6.85 8.78 19.73
CA LEU A 278 7.82 9.63 19.02
C LEU A 278 9.09 9.86 19.87
N THR A 279 9.49 8.88 20.67
CA THR A 279 10.66 9.01 21.54
C THR A 279 11.97 8.73 20.81
N GLU A 280 13.06 9.23 21.36
CA GLU A 280 14.40 8.99 20.82
C GLU A 280 14.79 7.50 20.87
N GLU A 281 14.29 6.77 21.88
CA GLU A 281 14.48 5.33 21.98
C GLU A 281 13.77 4.59 20.84
N ALA A 282 12.53 5.00 20.51
CA ALA A 282 11.80 4.45 19.36
C ALA A 282 12.52 4.72 18.04
N ARG A 283 13.04 5.95 17.85
CA ARG A 283 13.83 6.30 16.68
C ARG A 283 15.09 5.45 16.55
N LYS A 284 15.88 5.33 17.64
CA LYS A 284 17.11 4.54 17.65
C LYS A 284 16.89 3.05 17.45
N ALA A 285 15.73 2.57 17.87
CA ALA A 285 15.32 1.18 17.67
C ALA A 285 14.58 0.99 16.33
N GLU A 286 14.57 2.01 15.44
CA GLU A 286 14.01 1.96 14.10
C GLU A 286 12.52 1.58 14.07
N PHE A 287 11.74 2.01 15.07
CA PHE A 287 10.29 1.83 15.05
C PHE A 287 9.62 2.91 14.19
N THR A 288 8.50 2.52 13.58
CA THR A 288 7.64 3.37 12.75
C THR A 288 6.24 3.46 13.34
N ASN A 289 5.57 4.61 13.13
CA ASN A 289 4.21 4.90 13.59
C ASN A 289 3.28 5.07 12.37
N GLU A 290 2.79 3.97 11.84
CA GLU A 290 1.91 4.00 10.68
C GLU A 290 0.43 4.08 11.09
N GLY A 291 -0.37 4.74 10.27
CA GLY A 291 -1.82 4.83 10.46
C GLY A 291 -2.51 3.46 10.45
N GLY A 292 -3.42 3.27 11.38
CA GLY A 292 -4.29 2.10 11.49
C GLY A 292 -5.77 2.46 11.35
N VAL A 293 -6.61 1.44 11.20
CA VAL A 293 -8.05 1.59 11.10
C VAL A 293 -8.64 2.01 12.46
N GLY A 294 -9.73 2.79 12.45
CA GLY A 294 -10.41 3.21 13.68
C GLY A 294 -9.63 4.20 14.52
N GLY A 295 -8.73 4.98 13.89
CA GLY A 295 -7.92 5.99 14.58
C GLY A 295 -6.77 5.40 15.39
N ARG A 296 -6.41 4.16 15.16
CA ARG A 296 -5.24 3.52 15.78
C ARG A 296 -3.95 3.92 15.08
N ILE A 297 -2.84 3.70 15.77
CA ILE A 297 -1.49 3.76 15.22
C ILE A 297 -0.91 2.36 15.30
N ARG A 298 -0.34 1.89 14.23
CA ARG A 298 0.46 0.68 14.17
C ARG A 298 1.91 1.05 14.49
N PHE A 299 2.31 0.84 15.73
CA PHE A 299 3.69 1.03 16.17
C PHE A 299 4.45 -0.25 15.94
N LEU A 300 5.29 -0.27 14.91
CA LEU A 300 5.89 -1.49 14.40
C LEU A 300 7.33 -1.27 13.92
N GLN A 301 8.02 -2.37 13.68
CA GLN A 301 9.34 -2.40 13.04
C GLN A 301 9.23 -3.18 11.73
N ASN A 302 9.78 -2.61 10.65
CA ASN A 302 9.92 -3.28 9.36
C ASN A 302 11.17 -4.16 9.39
N ILE A 303 10.99 -5.45 9.20
CA ILE A 303 12.05 -6.46 9.20
C ILE A 303 12.05 -7.13 7.83
N THR A 304 13.23 -7.45 7.30
CA THR A 304 13.33 -8.25 6.08
C THR A 304 12.69 -9.61 6.33
N GLY A 305 11.65 -9.93 5.55
CA GLY A 305 10.90 -11.18 5.69
C GLY A 305 11.30 -12.22 4.66
N LEU A 306 10.29 -12.82 3.99
CA LEU A 306 10.48 -13.89 2.99
C LEU A 306 11.21 -13.43 1.71
N TRP A 307 11.54 -12.13 1.59
CA TRP A 307 12.33 -11.63 0.46
C TRP A 307 13.66 -12.37 0.30
N ILE A 308 14.33 -12.73 1.40
CA ILE A 308 15.59 -13.49 1.37
C ILE A 308 15.37 -14.84 0.65
N LEU A 309 14.32 -15.56 1.07
CA LEU A 309 13.97 -16.84 0.45
C LEU A 309 13.55 -16.67 -1.01
N GLN A 310 12.76 -15.64 -1.32
CA GLN A 310 12.35 -15.34 -2.69
C GLN A 310 13.56 -15.05 -3.60
N ARG A 311 14.57 -14.35 -3.09
CA ARG A 311 15.83 -14.09 -3.81
C ARG A 311 16.61 -15.39 -4.04
N LEU A 312 16.76 -16.23 -3.02
CA LEU A 312 17.42 -17.54 -3.16
C LEU A 312 16.71 -18.41 -4.21
N MET A 313 15.39 -18.50 -4.15
CA MET A 313 14.62 -19.26 -5.13
C MET A 313 14.81 -18.72 -6.56
N SER A 314 14.84 -17.41 -6.72
CA SER A 314 15.10 -16.78 -8.02
C SER A 314 16.50 -17.09 -8.55
N GLU A 315 17.51 -17.07 -7.68
CA GLU A 315 18.89 -17.44 -8.06
C GLU A 315 19.02 -18.91 -8.41
N TRP A 316 18.41 -19.81 -7.66
CA TRP A 316 18.36 -21.25 -7.98
C TRP A 316 17.70 -21.48 -9.33
N LYS A 317 16.55 -20.83 -9.58
CA LYS A 317 15.88 -20.91 -10.88
C LYS A 317 16.77 -20.42 -12.04
N ALA A 318 17.51 -19.32 -11.84
CA ALA A 318 18.44 -18.81 -12.84
C ALA A 318 19.62 -19.75 -13.13
N ARG A 319 19.98 -20.62 -12.17
CA ARG A 319 20.98 -21.69 -12.33
C ARG A 319 20.40 -22.99 -12.89
N GLY A 320 19.08 -23.05 -13.16
CA GLY A 320 18.38 -24.24 -13.60
C GLY A 320 17.99 -25.23 -12.47
N GLU A 321 18.09 -24.79 -11.22
CA GLU A 321 17.78 -25.55 -10.01
C GLU A 321 16.44 -25.04 -9.42
N GLU A 322 15.35 -25.14 -10.20
CA GLU A 322 14.05 -24.64 -9.75
C GLU A 322 13.57 -25.38 -8.49
N GLN A 323 13.29 -24.63 -7.45
CA GLN A 323 12.79 -25.11 -6.16
C GLN A 323 11.32 -24.70 -5.96
N HIS A 324 10.58 -25.52 -5.19
CA HIS A 324 9.19 -25.24 -4.82
C HIS A 324 9.03 -25.17 -3.29
N TYR A 325 8.16 -24.31 -2.81
CA TYR A 325 7.91 -24.15 -1.37
C TYR A 325 7.52 -25.46 -0.69
N ASP A 326 6.71 -26.29 -1.36
CA ASP A 326 6.28 -27.60 -0.85
C ASP A 326 7.43 -28.59 -0.62
N THR A 327 8.56 -28.34 -1.27
CA THR A 327 9.78 -29.17 -1.15
C THR A 327 10.75 -28.59 -0.13
N ILE A 328 11.05 -27.29 -0.22
CA ILE A 328 12.12 -26.69 0.59
C ILE A 328 11.70 -26.43 2.04
N ILE A 329 10.41 -26.11 2.29
CA ILE A 329 9.95 -25.82 3.66
C ILE A 329 10.03 -27.07 4.56
N PRO A 330 9.55 -28.26 4.15
CA PRO A 330 9.75 -29.48 4.92
C PRO A 330 11.23 -29.80 5.15
N GLN A 331 12.08 -29.65 4.11
CA GLN A 331 13.52 -29.88 4.25
C GLN A 331 14.16 -28.91 5.25
N ALA A 332 13.80 -27.63 5.21
CA ALA A 332 14.29 -26.65 6.14
C ALA A 332 13.88 -26.94 7.59
N ALA A 333 12.69 -27.51 7.79
CA ALA A 333 12.21 -27.90 9.13
C ALA A 333 13.00 -29.08 9.75
N GLU A 334 13.72 -29.86 8.93
CA GLU A 334 14.54 -30.98 9.37
C GLU A 334 15.99 -30.55 9.71
N VAL A 335 16.37 -29.32 9.40
CA VAL A 335 17.73 -28.81 9.63
C VAL A 335 17.86 -28.29 11.05
N GLU A 336 18.71 -28.91 11.84
CA GLU A 336 19.16 -28.36 13.13
C GLU A 336 20.32 -27.38 12.89
N THR A 337 20.14 -26.11 13.25
CA THR A 337 21.19 -25.10 13.13
C THR A 337 21.05 -24.03 14.20
N ASP A 338 22.19 -23.56 14.71
CA ASP A 338 22.29 -22.41 15.59
C ASP A 338 22.55 -21.11 14.81
N THR A 339 22.54 -21.18 13.48
CA THR A 339 22.78 -20.00 12.64
C THR A 339 21.56 -19.08 12.67
N ILE A 340 21.78 -17.84 13.09
CA ILE A 340 20.80 -16.75 13.05
C ILE A 340 21.11 -15.92 11.78
N ILE A 341 20.08 -15.63 11.01
CA ILE A 341 20.18 -14.80 9.78
C ILE A 341 19.79 -13.36 10.12
#